data_1a2ffc86392ef44b9df6f0e368134658
#
_entry.id   1a2ffc86392ef44b9df6f0e368134658
#
_cell.length_a   1.000
_cell.length_b   1.000
_cell.length_c   1.000
_cell.angle_alpha   90.00
_cell.angle_beta   90.00
_cell.angle_gamma   90.00
#
_symmetry.space_group_name_H-M   'P 1'
#
loop_
_entity.id
_entity.type
_entity.pdbx_description
1 polymer ?
#
loop_
_entity_poly.entity_id
_entity_poly.type
_entity_poly.pdbx_seq_one_letter_code
_entity_poly.pdbx_strand_id
1 'polypeptide(L)'
;MNKTRSSSLKPYFDFKTTEGEKIKIKFALSSVSTAGALLNLRTETPGWNFEQVKAQGQELWNKELNKIVVDADEEDKVNFYTSMYHAFISPTTYMDVDGSYKGLDQLAHKANGFTNYTTFSLWDTYRALHPFFNLVQPKRNGDMVKSMLAHYDQSALHMLPIWSHHANENWCMTGYHSVSVLTDGILKGNTTIDARKALEACVTTARNRRFDGLNYYIDLGYIPVDKNGTGVSTTLEYAYDDWCIAQLAKKLNRTDIYNEFIKRSQNYKNVFDASTGFMRGKLSDGSFKKDFDVLSTHGQGFIEGNSWNYSLYVPHDPASLISLSGGKDKFAQHLDSLFTMELPDKFFEETEDITRDGIIGNYVHGNEPAHHAAYLYNWTNEPWKTQATTRMILKKQYHTGPDGLGGNDDCGQMSAWYLFSTLGFYPVSPGSTEYQLTSPAIRKASLNLENGKRFEIEAINQSPGNVYIQKILLNGKPYNKLTISHGQITAGGKMSFYMGDQPAKGLKN
;
A
#
# COMPACT_ATOMS: atom_id res chain seq x y z
N MET A 1 14.65 -29.55 -33.39
CA MET A 1 15.11 -28.89 -32.16
C MET A 1 15.42 -29.93 -31.10
N ASN A 2 16.65 -29.99 -30.63
CA ASN A 2 17.02 -30.85 -29.50
C ASN A 2 16.38 -30.29 -28.23
N LYS A 3 15.57 -31.09 -27.53
CA LYS A 3 15.01 -30.74 -26.25
C LYS A 3 16.03 -31.05 -25.14
N THR A 4 16.54 -30.04 -24.48
CA THR A 4 17.43 -30.19 -23.32
C THR A 4 16.65 -29.85 -22.07
N ARG A 5 16.72 -30.72 -21.07
CA ARG A 5 16.13 -30.52 -19.74
C ARG A 5 17.24 -30.49 -18.69
N SER A 6 17.26 -29.44 -17.88
CA SER A 6 18.16 -29.33 -16.73
C SER A 6 17.57 -28.33 -15.74
N SER A 7 18.00 -28.43 -14.49
CA SER A 7 17.71 -27.41 -13.46
C SER A 7 18.51 -26.12 -13.65
N SER A 8 19.57 -26.15 -14.50
CA SER A 8 20.38 -24.98 -14.83
C SER A 8 20.81 -25.07 -16.29
N LEU A 9 20.16 -24.28 -17.14
CA LEU A 9 20.46 -24.16 -18.57
C LEU A 9 21.01 -22.77 -18.87
N LYS A 10 22.15 -22.73 -19.57
CA LYS A 10 22.75 -21.50 -20.10
C LYS A 10 22.90 -21.67 -21.63
N PRO A 11 21.81 -21.47 -22.41
CA PRO A 11 21.89 -21.57 -23.86
C PRO A 11 22.67 -20.37 -24.42
N TYR A 12 23.42 -20.62 -25.47
CA TYR A 12 24.04 -19.59 -26.30
C TYR A 12 23.77 -19.89 -27.77
N PHE A 13 23.81 -18.87 -28.61
CA PHE A 13 23.56 -18.96 -30.02
C PHE A 13 24.66 -18.21 -30.79
N ASP A 14 25.30 -18.88 -31.75
CA ASP A 14 26.27 -18.25 -32.65
C ASP A 14 25.58 -17.83 -33.94
N PHE A 15 25.81 -16.59 -34.35
CA PHE A 15 25.29 -16.04 -35.60
C PHE A 15 26.45 -15.61 -36.48
N LYS A 16 26.43 -16.03 -37.75
CA LYS A 16 27.26 -15.40 -38.78
C LYS A 16 26.56 -14.17 -39.29
N THR A 17 27.13 -13.02 -39.06
CA THR A 17 26.52 -11.72 -39.42
C THR A 17 27.45 -10.94 -40.35
N THR A 18 26.86 -10.08 -41.14
CA THR A 18 27.54 -9.03 -41.89
C THR A 18 27.39 -7.69 -41.23
N GLU A 19 28.21 -6.71 -41.59
CA GLU A 19 28.13 -5.36 -41.05
C GLU A 19 26.74 -4.75 -41.30
N GLY A 20 26.10 -4.21 -40.22
CA GLY A 20 24.76 -3.61 -40.27
C GLY A 20 23.60 -4.61 -40.25
N GLU A 21 23.84 -5.93 -40.22
CA GLU A 21 22.77 -6.91 -40.07
C GLU A 21 22.13 -6.87 -38.70
N LYS A 22 20.78 -6.84 -38.65
CA LYS A 22 20.00 -6.80 -37.42
C LYS A 22 19.47 -8.19 -37.08
N ILE A 23 19.86 -8.72 -35.92
CA ILE A 23 19.31 -9.96 -35.38
C ILE A 23 18.08 -9.60 -34.52
N LYS A 24 16.96 -10.25 -34.81
CA LYS A 24 15.73 -10.14 -34.01
C LYS A 24 15.50 -11.43 -33.24
N ILE A 25 15.23 -11.31 -31.95
CA ILE A 25 14.92 -12.42 -31.06
C ILE A 25 13.53 -12.22 -30.47
N LYS A 26 12.73 -13.29 -30.44
CA LYS A 26 11.47 -13.36 -29.69
C LYS A 26 11.57 -14.47 -28.66
N PHE A 27 11.10 -14.23 -27.46
CA PHE A 27 10.97 -15.26 -26.45
C PHE A 27 9.63 -15.10 -25.71
N ALA A 28 9.16 -16.19 -25.12
CA ALA A 28 8.03 -16.19 -24.21
C ALA A 28 8.27 -17.17 -23.09
N LEU A 29 7.59 -16.92 -21.98
CA LEU A 29 7.64 -17.73 -20.78
C LEU A 29 6.27 -18.34 -20.51
N SER A 30 6.25 -19.47 -19.82
CA SER A 30 5.07 -20.07 -19.21
C SER A 30 5.49 -20.76 -17.94
N SER A 31 4.70 -20.59 -16.89
CA SER A 31 4.88 -21.31 -15.64
C SER A 31 4.38 -22.76 -15.69
N VAL A 32 3.66 -23.11 -16.77
CA VAL A 32 2.97 -24.40 -16.93
C VAL A 32 3.71 -25.34 -17.89
N SER A 33 4.01 -24.88 -19.13
CA SER A 33 4.61 -25.76 -20.12
C SER A 33 5.30 -25.02 -21.27
N THR A 34 6.21 -25.71 -21.96
CA THR A 34 6.80 -25.21 -23.22
C THR A 34 5.74 -24.99 -24.30
N ALA A 35 4.67 -25.77 -24.32
CA ALA A 35 3.56 -25.60 -25.26
C ALA A 35 2.80 -24.30 -24.96
N GLY A 36 2.57 -23.97 -23.69
CA GLY A 36 2.00 -22.70 -23.23
C GLY A 36 2.87 -21.53 -23.66
N ALA A 37 4.19 -21.59 -23.44
CA ALA A 37 5.11 -20.54 -23.87
C ALA A 37 5.07 -20.30 -25.39
N LEU A 38 5.00 -21.36 -26.19
CA LEU A 38 4.86 -21.25 -27.65
C LEU A 38 3.51 -20.65 -28.06
N LEU A 39 2.44 -20.99 -27.36
CA LEU A 39 1.12 -20.42 -27.57
C LEU A 39 1.13 -18.91 -27.25
N ASN A 40 1.69 -18.51 -26.13
CA ASN A 40 1.87 -17.10 -25.75
C ASN A 40 2.63 -16.34 -26.84
N LEU A 41 3.79 -16.87 -27.28
CA LEU A 41 4.62 -16.26 -28.32
C LEU A 41 3.87 -16.02 -29.62
N ARG A 42 3.08 -17.00 -30.06
CA ARG A 42 2.34 -16.93 -31.33
C ARG A 42 1.16 -15.98 -31.24
N THR A 43 0.55 -15.88 -30.08
CA THR A 43 -0.66 -15.06 -29.88
C THR A 43 -0.29 -13.60 -29.64
N GLU A 44 0.69 -13.33 -28.77
CA GLU A 44 1.03 -11.97 -28.38
C GLU A 44 1.97 -11.27 -29.37
N THR A 45 2.86 -12.03 -30.03
CA THR A 45 3.82 -11.49 -31.01
C THR A 45 3.86 -12.33 -32.29
N PRO A 46 2.77 -12.37 -33.06
CA PRO A 46 2.66 -13.25 -34.25
C PRO A 46 3.65 -12.87 -35.35
N GLY A 47 3.98 -11.58 -35.48
CA GLY A 47 4.88 -11.06 -36.53
C GLY A 47 6.31 -10.80 -36.05
N TRP A 48 7.14 -10.26 -36.94
CA TRP A 48 8.52 -9.83 -36.69
C TRP A 48 8.71 -8.32 -36.84
N ASN A 49 7.62 -7.54 -36.82
CA ASN A 49 7.68 -6.09 -36.95
C ASN A 49 7.91 -5.45 -35.58
N PHE A 50 9.16 -5.14 -35.27
CA PHE A 50 9.57 -4.54 -34.01
C PHE A 50 8.90 -3.17 -33.77
N GLU A 51 8.83 -2.33 -34.81
CA GLU A 51 8.24 -0.98 -34.70
C GLU A 51 6.73 -1.04 -34.38
N GLN A 52 6.04 -2.04 -34.92
CA GLN A 52 4.63 -2.27 -34.61
C GLN A 52 4.44 -2.68 -33.15
N VAL A 53 5.26 -3.59 -32.63
CA VAL A 53 5.19 -4.02 -31.22
C VAL A 53 5.51 -2.84 -30.28
N LYS A 54 6.51 -2.03 -30.62
CA LYS A 54 6.84 -0.82 -29.88
C LYS A 54 5.68 0.18 -29.86
N ALA A 55 5.06 0.43 -31.00
CA ALA A 55 3.92 1.34 -31.10
C ALA A 55 2.71 0.85 -30.29
N GLN A 56 2.41 -0.45 -30.33
CA GLN A 56 1.36 -1.07 -29.52
C GLN A 56 1.63 -0.93 -28.04
N GLY A 57 2.87 -1.15 -27.59
CA GLY A 57 3.27 -0.94 -26.19
C GLY A 57 3.08 0.50 -25.73
N GLN A 58 3.48 1.47 -26.57
CA GLN A 58 3.26 2.89 -26.28
C GLN A 58 1.78 3.25 -26.17
N GLU A 59 0.94 2.72 -27.07
CA GLU A 59 -0.50 2.94 -27.04
C GLU A 59 -1.14 2.39 -25.76
N LEU A 60 -0.78 1.16 -25.36
CA LEU A 60 -1.27 0.54 -24.14
C LEU A 60 -0.88 1.34 -22.90
N TRP A 61 0.38 1.74 -22.78
CA TRP A 61 0.83 2.57 -21.66
C TRP A 61 0.16 3.94 -21.64
N ASN A 62 0.06 4.62 -22.79
CA ASN A 62 -0.64 5.89 -22.86
C ASN A 62 -2.11 5.78 -22.43
N LYS A 63 -2.79 4.69 -22.78
CA LYS A 63 -4.16 4.43 -22.34
C LYS A 63 -4.25 4.30 -20.80
N GLU A 64 -3.33 3.57 -20.18
CA GLU A 64 -3.32 3.40 -18.72
C GLU A 64 -2.95 4.71 -18.02
N LEU A 65 -1.93 5.43 -18.47
CA LEU A 65 -1.48 6.69 -17.88
C LEU A 65 -2.53 7.82 -18.04
N ASN A 66 -3.32 7.82 -19.12
CA ASN A 66 -4.41 8.78 -19.33
C ASN A 66 -5.64 8.56 -18.41
N LYS A 67 -5.61 7.58 -17.53
CA LYS A 67 -6.65 7.45 -16.48
C LYS A 67 -6.66 8.64 -15.53
N ILE A 68 -5.51 9.28 -15.35
CA ILE A 68 -5.43 10.56 -14.66
C ILE A 68 -4.69 11.56 -15.55
N VAL A 69 -5.30 12.70 -15.80
CA VAL A 69 -4.66 13.80 -16.55
C VAL A 69 -4.41 14.95 -15.60
N VAL A 70 -3.16 15.41 -15.51
CA VAL A 70 -2.76 16.49 -14.60
C VAL A 70 -2.29 17.74 -15.32
N ASP A 71 -2.58 18.90 -14.73
CA ASP A 71 -1.97 20.19 -15.03
C ASP A 71 -1.06 20.58 -13.85
N ALA A 72 0.23 20.54 -14.09
CA ALA A 72 1.28 20.80 -13.12
C ALA A 72 2.51 21.38 -13.84
N ASP A 73 3.55 21.73 -13.10
CA ASP A 73 4.84 22.07 -13.69
C ASP A 73 5.49 20.82 -14.30
N GLU A 74 6.48 21.01 -15.16
CA GLU A 74 7.02 19.89 -15.96
C GLU A 74 7.67 18.80 -15.09
N GLU A 75 8.42 19.22 -14.06
CA GLU A 75 9.02 18.30 -13.09
C GLU A 75 7.94 17.47 -12.34
N ASP A 76 6.90 18.13 -11.87
CA ASP A 76 5.78 17.48 -11.19
C ASP A 76 5.04 16.49 -12.11
N LYS A 77 4.90 16.81 -13.42
CA LYS A 77 4.33 15.88 -14.40
C LYS A 77 5.21 14.66 -14.61
N VAL A 78 6.53 14.84 -14.72
CA VAL A 78 7.48 13.75 -14.85
C VAL A 78 7.35 12.82 -13.65
N ASN A 79 7.41 13.35 -12.43
CA ASN A 79 7.26 12.58 -11.20
C ASN A 79 5.90 11.88 -11.13
N PHE A 80 4.81 12.57 -11.50
CA PHE A 80 3.45 12.02 -11.46
C PHE A 80 3.27 10.82 -12.40
N TYR A 81 3.66 10.96 -13.67
CA TYR A 81 3.49 9.88 -14.63
C TYR A 81 4.51 8.75 -14.45
N THR A 82 5.71 9.04 -13.95
CA THR A 82 6.66 8.01 -13.52
C THR A 82 6.10 7.20 -12.34
N SER A 83 5.51 7.88 -11.35
CA SER A 83 4.85 7.20 -10.22
C SER A 83 3.64 6.37 -10.69
N MET A 84 2.83 6.86 -11.65
CA MET A 84 1.77 6.04 -12.24
C MET A 84 2.33 4.80 -12.97
N TYR A 85 3.43 4.95 -13.69
CA TYR A 85 4.10 3.84 -14.37
C TYR A 85 4.59 2.81 -13.36
N HIS A 86 5.31 3.22 -12.32
CA HIS A 86 5.77 2.33 -11.24
C HIS A 86 4.61 1.63 -10.54
N ALA A 87 3.56 2.36 -10.17
CA ALA A 87 2.36 1.79 -9.54
C ALA A 87 1.66 0.72 -10.41
N PHE A 88 1.83 0.75 -11.74
CA PHE A 88 1.19 -0.20 -12.65
C PHE A 88 2.08 -1.36 -13.08
N ILE A 89 3.36 -1.41 -12.65
CA ILE A 89 4.28 -2.51 -12.96
C ILE A 89 3.93 -3.77 -12.15
N SER A 90 3.59 -3.60 -10.87
CA SER A 90 3.25 -4.70 -9.96
C SER A 90 1.87 -4.48 -9.32
N PRO A 91 1.11 -5.55 -9.01
CA PRO A 91 1.33 -6.98 -9.33
C PRO A 91 1.33 -7.27 -10.82
N THR A 92 2.08 -8.31 -11.24
CA THR A 92 2.21 -8.71 -12.65
C THR A 92 1.26 -9.84 -13.02
N THR A 93 0.86 -9.91 -14.28
CA THR A 93 0.07 -11.05 -14.79
C THR A 93 0.90 -12.34 -14.75
N TYR A 94 0.27 -13.42 -14.29
CA TYR A 94 0.90 -14.73 -14.14
C TYR A 94 -0.01 -15.84 -14.65
N MET A 95 -0.21 -15.85 -15.95
CA MET A 95 -0.96 -16.90 -16.65
C MET A 95 -0.62 -16.89 -18.14
N ASP A 96 -0.82 -18.03 -18.78
CA ASP A 96 -0.76 -18.16 -20.22
C ASP A 96 -1.99 -17.53 -20.90
N VAL A 97 -1.90 -17.26 -22.20
CA VAL A 97 -3.00 -16.64 -22.98
C VAL A 97 -4.29 -17.47 -22.99
N ASP A 98 -4.21 -18.75 -22.70
CA ASP A 98 -5.36 -19.64 -22.55
C ASP A 98 -5.94 -19.68 -21.11
N GLY A 99 -5.38 -18.86 -20.21
CA GLY A 99 -5.76 -18.76 -18.80
C GLY A 99 -5.10 -19.80 -17.88
N SER A 100 -4.18 -20.64 -18.39
CA SER A 100 -3.47 -21.61 -17.56
C SER A 100 -2.37 -20.93 -16.73
N TYR A 101 -2.23 -21.33 -15.45
CA TYR A 101 -1.17 -20.84 -14.57
C TYR A 101 -0.74 -21.93 -13.59
N LYS A 102 0.43 -21.80 -13.00
CA LYS A 102 0.91 -22.66 -11.93
C LYS A 102 0.45 -22.13 -10.58
N GLY A 103 -0.27 -22.95 -9.81
CA GLY A 103 -0.75 -22.58 -8.49
C GLY A 103 0.29 -22.74 -7.39
N LEU A 104 -0.05 -22.27 -6.18
CA LEU A 104 0.81 -22.42 -4.99
C LEU A 104 1.06 -23.88 -4.64
N ASP A 105 0.11 -24.77 -4.90
CA ASP A 105 0.21 -26.24 -4.78
C ASP A 105 1.12 -26.87 -5.84
N GLN A 106 1.77 -26.07 -6.68
CA GLN A 106 2.64 -26.47 -7.78
C GLN A 106 1.93 -27.21 -8.92
N LEU A 107 0.59 -27.25 -8.92
CA LEU A 107 -0.22 -27.84 -9.97
C LEU A 107 -0.61 -26.79 -11.03
N ALA A 108 -1.00 -27.28 -12.22
CA ALA A 108 -1.55 -26.41 -13.26
C ALA A 108 -3.04 -26.16 -13.00
N HIS A 109 -3.41 -24.89 -13.00
CA HIS A 109 -4.78 -24.41 -12.82
C HIS A 109 -5.22 -23.57 -14.03
N LYS A 110 -6.50 -23.21 -14.04
CA LYS A 110 -7.07 -22.32 -15.06
C LYS A 110 -7.84 -21.17 -14.39
N ALA A 111 -7.48 -19.95 -14.74
CA ALA A 111 -8.17 -18.76 -14.28
C ALA A 111 -9.49 -18.61 -15.06
N ASN A 112 -10.61 -18.90 -14.41
CA ASN A 112 -11.95 -18.83 -15.00
C ASN A 112 -12.61 -17.49 -14.61
N GLY A 113 -12.74 -16.59 -15.59
CA GLY A 113 -13.42 -15.30 -15.40
C GLY A 113 -12.62 -14.25 -14.63
N PHE A 114 -11.29 -14.40 -14.55
CA PHE A 114 -10.38 -13.40 -14.02
C PHE A 114 -8.99 -13.53 -14.65
N THR A 115 -8.20 -12.49 -14.55
CA THR A 115 -6.76 -12.52 -14.84
C THR A 115 -6.01 -12.88 -13.58
N ASN A 116 -5.16 -13.93 -13.63
CA ASN A 116 -4.34 -14.31 -12.49
C ASN A 116 -3.10 -13.42 -12.39
N TYR A 117 -2.83 -12.92 -11.19
CA TYR A 117 -1.72 -12.03 -10.85
C TYR A 117 -0.78 -12.69 -9.84
N THR A 118 0.45 -12.19 -9.81
CA THR A 118 1.51 -12.54 -8.85
C THR A 118 2.29 -11.29 -8.44
N THR A 119 3.28 -11.48 -7.55
CA THR A 119 4.12 -10.41 -6.99
C THR A 119 3.29 -9.54 -6.05
N PHE A 120 2.83 -10.19 -4.99
CA PHE A 120 2.08 -9.56 -3.92
C PHE A 120 3.00 -9.27 -2.73
N SER A 121 3.37 -8.01 -2.58
CA SER A 121 4.12 -7.43 -1.46
C SER A 121 3.11 -6.72 -0.55
N LEU A 122 2.33 -7.50 0.23
CA LEU A 122 1.09 -7.00 0.81
C LEU A 122 1.29 -6.11 2.04
N TRP A 123 2.37 -6.30 2.79
CA TRP A 123 2.74 -5.42 3.90
C TRP A 123 2.91 -3.95 3.44
N ASP A 124 3.37 -3.75 2.21
CA ASP A 124 3.56 -2.44 1.59
C ASP A 124 2.28 -1.98 0.91
N THR A 125 1.82 -2.75 -0.07
CA THR A 125 0.88 -2.32 -1.10
C THR A 125 -0.57 -2.17 -0.64
N TYR A 126 -0.95 -2.76 0.50
CA TYR A 126 -2.30 -2.58 1.07
C TYR A 126 -2.57 -1.12 1.44
N ARG A 127 -1.52 -0.34 1.79
CA ARG A 127 -1.61 1.00 2.37
C ARG A 127 -2.14 2.04 1.36
N ALA A 128 -1.57 2.07 0.16
CA ALA A 128 -1.99 3.03 -0.87
C ALA A 128 -2.18 2.40 -2.25
N LEU A 129 -1.35 1.44 -2.69
CA LEU A 129 -1.41 0.91 -4.05
C LEU A 129 -2.75 0.23 -4.36
N HIS A 130 -3.19 -0.72 -3.53
CA HIS A 130 -4.50 -1.37 -3.73
C HIS A 130 -5.69 -0.41 -3.58
N PRO A 131 -5.70 0.54 -2.62
CA PRO A 131 -6.66 1.64 -2.62
C PRO A 131 -6.64 2.50 -3.88
N PHE A 132 -5.47 2.74 -4.49
CA PHE A 132 -5.34 3.44 -5.77
C PHE A 132 -5.95 2.64 -6.91
N PHE A 133 -5.70 1.34 -6.98
CA PHE A 133 -6.35 0.45 -7.94
C PHE A 133 -7.87 0.42 -7.76
N ASN A 134 -8.40 0.42 -6.54
CA ASN A 134 -9.84 0.51 -6.30
C ASN A 134 -10.43 1.79 -6.89
N LEU A 135 -9.65 2.87 -6.98
CA LEU A 135 -10.09 4.14 -7.54
C LEU A 135 -10.00 4.17 -9.07
N VAL A 136 -8.87 3.73 -9.64
CA VAL A 136 -8.57 3.93 -11.08
C VAL A 136 -8.65 2.66 -11.92
N GLN A 137 -8.57 1.48 -11.31
CA GLN A 137 -8.58 0.16 -11.96
C GLN A 137 -9.36 -0.89 -11.13
N PRO A 138 -10.60 -0.61 -10.67
CA PRO A 138 -11.33 -1.50 -9.76
C PRO A 138 -11.55 -2.91 -10.32
N LYS A 139 -11.73 -3.06 -11.62
CA LYS A 139 -11.85 -4.38 -12.25
C LYS A 139 -10.55 -5.19 -12.12
N ARG A 140 -9.41 -4.57 -12.41
CA ARG A 140 -8.08 -5.22 -12.28
C ARG A 140 -7.80 -5.59 -10.83
N ASN A 141 -8.11 -4.68 -9.88
CA ASN A 141 -7.96 -5.01 -8.45
C ASN A 141 -8.88 -6.16 -8.03
N GLY A 142 -10.09 -6.26 -8.59
CA GLY A 142 -10.97 -7.41 -8.37
C GLY A 142 -10.35 -8.73 -8.85
N ASP A 143 -9.63 -8.73 -9.96
CA ASP A 143 -8.92 -9.91 -10.46
C ASP A 143 -7.69 -10.25 -9.59
N MET A 144 -6.98 -9.26 -9.05
CA MET A 144 -5.92 -9.46 -8.05
C MET A 144 -6.47 -10.12 -6.78
N VAL A 145 -7.62 -9.67 -6.29
CA VAL A 145 -8.29 -10.28 -5.14
C VAL A 145 -8.71 -11.73 -5.43
N LYS A 146 -9.23 -12.02 -6.63
CA LYS A 146 -9.53 -13.40 -7.03
C LYS A 146 -8.28 -14.28 -7.07
N SER A 147 -7.13 -13.72 -7.47
CA SER A 147 -5.84 -14.41 -7.42
C SER A 147 -5.43 -14.73 -5.98
N MET A 148 -5.66 -13.80 -5.04
CA MET A 148 -5.42 -14.03 -3.61
C MET A 148 -6.36 -15.13 -3.05
N LEU A 149 -7.62 -15.16 -3.47
CA LEU A 149 -8.56 -16.21 -3.09
C LEU A 149 -8.20 -17.57 -3.72
N ALA A 150 -7.71 -17.60 -4.94
CA ALA A 150 -7.17 -18.81 -5.55
C ALA A 150 -5.94 -19.33 -4.79
N HIS A 151 -5.05 -18.42 -4.37
CA HIS A 151 -3.91 -18.74 -3.52
C HIS A 151 -4.37 -19.37 -2.18
N TYR A 152 -5.39 -18.79 -1.53
CA TYR A 152 -5.99 -19.36 -0.31
C TYR A 152 -6.46 -20.79 -0.51
N ASP A 153 -7.16 -21.08 -1.62
CA ASP A 153 -7.65 -22.43 -1.95
C ASP A 153 -6.49 -23.42 -2.19
N GLN A 154 -5.35 -22.95 -2.72
CA GLN A 154 -4.19 -23.76 -3.10
C GLN A 154 -3.15 -23.85 -1.97
N SER A 155 -3.28 -23.03 -0.94
CA SER A 155 -2.36 -23.00 0.20
C SER A 155 -2.56 -24.23 1.09
N ALA A 156 -1.48 -24.94 1.40
CA ALA A 156 -1.50 -26.05 2.35
C ALA A 156 -1.92 -25.64 3.78
N LEU A 157 -1.74 -24.36 4.12
CA LEU A 157 -2.15 -23.78 5.39
C LEU A 157 -3.56 -23.16 5.35
N HIS A 158 -4.22 -23.15 4.18
CA HIS A 158 -5.48 -22.43 3.95
C HIS A 158 -5.39 -20.99 4.46
N MET A 159 -4.36 -20.28 4.01
CA MET A 159 -4.13 -18.87 4.32
C MET A 159 -4.13 -18.04 3.04
N LEU A 160 -4.61 -16.81 3.18
CA LEU A 160 -4.41 -15.78 2.17
C LEU A 160 -2.91 -15.47 2.01
N PRO A 161 -2.45 -14.96 0.85
CA PRO A 161 -1.05 -14.65 0.65
C PRO A 161 -0.57 -13.55 1.61
N ILE A 162 0.69 -13.67 2.01
CA ILE A 162 1.44 -12.67 2.78
C ILE A 162 2.40 -11.95 1.85
N TRP A 163 3.29 -12.72 1.20
CA TRP A 163 4.31 -12.23 0.27
C TRP A 163 4.53 -13.23 -0.87
N SER A 164 3.53 -13.35 -1.73
CA SER A 164 3.47 -14.41 -2.73
C SER A 164 4.04 -13.98 -4.07
N HIS A 165 5.05 -14.72 -4.56
CA HIS A 165 5.71 -14.50 -5.84
C HIS A 165 5.80 -15.80 -6.64
N HIS A 166 5.31 -15.79 -7.89
CA HIS A 166 5.47 -16.87 -8.88
C HIS A 166 5.15 -18.28 -8.32
N ALA A 167 3.98 -18.45 -7.74
CA ALA A 167 3.52 -19.68 -7.12
C ALA A 167 4.37 -20.14 -5.91
N ASN A 168 5.02 -19.22 -5.22
CA ASN A 168 5.68 -19.45 -3.94
C ASN A 168 5.23 -18.41 -2.93
N GLU A 169 5.00 -18.86 -1.70
CA GLU A 169 4.80 -17.97 -0.55
C GLU A 169 6.13 -17.84 0.20
N ASN A 170 6.61 -16.61 0.35
CA ASN A 170 7.92 -16.34 0.96
C ASN A 170 7.84 -16.03 2.45
N TRP A 171 6.64 -15.76 2.97
CA TRP A 171 6.41 -15.40 4.38
C TRP A 171 7.24 -14.18 4.84
N CYS A 172 7.59 -13.30 3.91
CA CYS A 172 8.35 -12.09 4.22
C CYS A 172 7.45 -11.08 4.92
N MET A 173 8.04 -10.28 5.79
CA MET A 173 7.37 -9.28 6.62
C MET A 173 6.32 -9.87 7.59
N THR A 174 5.46 -9.03 8.13
CA THR A 174 4.47 -9.37 9.15
C THR A 174 3.06 -8.97 8.71
N GLY A 175 2.05 -9.35 9.48
CA GLY A 175 0.65 -9.09 9.15
C GLY A 175 0.05 -10.14 8.21
N TYR A 176 -1.28 -10.03 7.98
CA TYR A 176 -2.02 -10.80 6.97
C TYR A 176 -2.84 -9.84 6.09
N HIS A 177 -2.15 -8.86 5.52
CA HIS A 177 -2.74 -7.66 4.90
C HIS A 177 -3.55 -7.91 3.62
N SER A 178 -3.54 -9.12 3.06
CA SER A 178 -4.55 -9.53 2.08
C SER A 178 -5.96 -9.22 2.58
N VAL A 179 -6.19 -9.37 3.89
CA VAL A 179 -7.47 -9.08 4.56
C VAL A 179 -7.89 -7.63 4.34
N SER A 180 -6.94 -6.70 4.46
CA SER A 180 -7.18 -5.28 4.18
C SER A 180 -7.57 -5.06 2.72
N VAL A 181 -6.82 -5.66 1.79
CA VAL A 181 -7.07 -5.52 0.33
C VAL A 181 -8.46 -6.05 -0.06
N LEU A 182 -8.82 -7.25 0.43
CA LEU A 182 -10.13 -7.85 0.17
C LEU A 182 -11.26 -6.98 0.74
N THR A 183 -11.11 -6.56 1.99
CA THR A 183 -12.10 -5.73 2.70
C THR A 183 -12.28 -4.38 2.01
N ASP A 184 -11.18 -3.69 1.68
CA ASP A 184 -11.21 -2.38 1.03
C ASP A 184 -11.92 -2.44 -0.32
N GLY A 185 -11.60 -3.44 -1.16
CA GLY A 185 -12.27 -3.65 -2.44
C GLY A 185 -13.78 -3.87 -2.30
N ILE A 186 -14.20 -4.71 -1.37
CA ILE A 186 -15.63 -5.00 -1.15
C ILE A 186 -16.38 -3.78 -0.60
N LEU A 187 -15.82 -3.07 0.38
CA LEU A 187 -16.47 -1.90 0.98
C LEU A 187 -16.54 -0.73 0.01
N LYS A 188 -15.58 -0.61 -0.90
CA LYS A 188 -15.58 0.37 -2.00
C LYS A 188 -16.44 -0.04 -3.20
N GLY A 189 -17.18 -1.13 -3.08
CA GLY A 189 -18.22 -1.52 -4.04
C GLY A 189 -17.76 -2.39 -5.21
N ASN A 190 -16.63 -3.08 -5.10
CA ASN A 190 -16.20 -4.03 -6.11
C ASN A 190 -17.08 -5.30 -6.05
N THR A 191 -18.05 -5.38 -6.94
CA THR A 191 -19.02 -6.49 -7.00
C THR A 191 -18.47 -7.75 -7.67
N THR A 192 -17.26 -7.73 -8.21
CA THR A 192 -16.64 -8.89 -8.85
C THR A 192 -16.03 -9.85 -7.83
N ILE A 193 -15.93 -9.45 -6.57
CA ILE A 193 -15.38 -10.21 -5.45
C ILE A 193 -16.52 -10.95 -4.73
N ASP A 194 -16.35 -12.26 -4.51
CA ASP A 194 -17.24 -13.00 -3.62
C ASP A 194 -16.97 -12.64 -2.15
N ALA A 195 -17.81 -11.77 -1.61
CA ALA A 195 -17.62 -11.24 -0.26
C ALA A 195 -17.78 -12.29 0.85
N ARG A 196 -18.56 -13.36 0.62
CA ARG A 196 -18.72 -14.45 1.62
C ARG A 196 -17.47 -15.31 1.67
N LYS A 197 -16.95 -15.72 0.51
CA LYS A 197 -15.68 -16.44 0.41
C LYS A 197 -14.52 -15.59 0.94
N ALA A 198 -14.51 -14.30 0.63
CA ALA A 198 -13.51 -13.37 1.16
C ALA A 198 -13.52 -13.32 2.70
N LEU A 199 -14.71 -13.20 3.33
CA LEU A 199 -14.82 -13.22 4.79
C LEU A 199 -14.35 -14.55 5.38
N GLU A 200 -14.73 -15.68 4.77
CA GLU A 200 -14.27 -17.02 5.19
C GLU A 200 -12.74 -17.11 5.16
N ALA A 201 -12.13 -16.73 4.05
CA ALA A 201 -10.67 -16.77 3.88
C ALA A 201 -9.95 -15.84 4.89
N CYS A 202 -10.48 -14.64 5.12
CA CYS A 202 -9.95 -13.70 6.12
C CYS A 202 -9.99 -14.28 7.54
N VAL A 203 -11.14 -14.84 7.95
CA VAL A 203 -11.32 -15.42 9.28
C VAL A 203 -10.43 -16.65 9.48
N THR A 204 -10.34 -17.52 8.47
CA THR A 204 -9.50 -18.72 8.52
C THR A 204 -8.03 -18.34 8.65
N THR A 205 -7.57 -17.34 7.87
CA THR A 205 -6.21 -16.81 7.97
C THR A 205 -5.92 -16.26 9.37
N ALA A 206 -6.77 -15.40 9.91
CA ALA A 206 -6.60 -14.76 11.21
C ALA A 206 -6.74 -15.70 12.43
N ARG A 207 -7.21 -16.93 12.22
CA ARG A 207 -7.30 -17.96 13.25
C ARG A 207 -6.25 -19.06 13.12
N ASN A 208 -5.32 -18.94 12.15
CA ASN A 208 -4.28 -19.94 11.94
C ASN A 208 -3.18 -19.85 13.00
N ARG A 209 -3.33 -20.61 14.06
CA ARG A 209 -2.41 -20.62 15.23
C ARG A 209 -0.98 -21.05 14.91
N ARG A 210 -0.68 -21.50 13.69
CA ARG A 210 0.66 -21.92 13.26
C ARG A 210 1.45 -20.78 12.62
N PHE A 211 0.80 -19.67 12.31
CA PHE A 211 1.42 -18.55 11.63
C PHE A 211 1.95 -17.53 12.65
N ASP A 212 3.16 -17.10 12.49
CA ASP A 212 3.89 -15.95 13.05
C ASP A 212 3.35 -15.37 14.38
N GLY A 213 3.34 -16.20 15.42
CA GLY A 213 2.92 -15.79 16.77
C GLY A 213 1.40 -15.62 16.98
N LEU A 214 0.55 -15.96 16.00
CA LEU A 214 -0.92 -15.88 16.14
C LEU A 214 -1.47 -16.70 17.33
N ASN A 215 -0.82 -17.80 17.72
CA ASN A 215 -1.20 -18.53 18.93
C ASN A 215 -1.12 -17.64 20.18
N TYR A 216 -0.02 -16.88 20.33
CA TYR A 216 0.14 -15.95 21.47
C TYR A 216 -0.81 -14.75 21.36
N TYR A 217 -0.94 -14.19 20.17
CA TYR A 217 -1.85 -13.07 19.93
C TYR A 217 -3.31 -13.41 20.27
N ILE A 218 -3.77 -14.61 19.92
CA ILE A 218 -5.13 -15.08 20.22
C ILE A 218 -5.31 -15.31 21.73
N ASP A 219 -4.30 -15.91 22.39
CA ASP A 219 -4.43 -16.31 23.80
C ASP A 219 -4.15 -15.16 24.78
N LEU A 220 -3.15 -14.32 24.48
CA LEU A 220 -2.67 -13.27 25.39
C LEU A 220 -3.13 -11.85 24.98
N GLY A 221 -3.57 -11.67 23.73
CA GLY A 221 -3.88 -10.37 23.16
C GLY A 221 -2.63 -9.57 22.73
N TYR A 222 -1.46 -10.18 22.69
CA TYR A 222 -0.20 -9.63 22.19
C TYR A 222 0.79 -10.76 21.90
N ILE A 223 1.85 -10.44 21.18
CA ILE A 223 2.93 -11.39 20.90
C ILE A 223 4.13 -11.04 21.77
N PRO A 224 4.57 -11.95 22.67
CA PRO A 224 5.72 -11.72 23.54
C PRO A 224 7.02 -11.62 22.74
N VAL A 225 7.83 -10.59 23.04
CA VAL A 225 9.11 -10.36 22.33
C VAL A 225 10.20 -11.38 22.68
N ASP A 226 10.04 -12.15 23.75
CA ASP A 226 10.88 -13.33 24.05
C ASP A 226 10.46 -14.60 23.29
N LYS A 227 9.36 -14.56 22.53
CA LYS A 227 8.88 -15.63 21.65
C LYS A 227 8.98 -15.28 20.18
N ASN A 228 8.80 -13.99 19.85
CA ASN A 228 8.94 -13.47 18.49
C ASN A 228 9.61 -12.10 18.57
N GLY A 229 10.80 -11.96 17.98
CA GLY A 229 11.63 -10.76 18.02
C GLY A 229 10.95 -9.49 17.48
N THR A 230 9.90 -9.62 16.67
CA THR A 230 9.11 -8.52 16.09
C THR A 230 7.71 -8.38 16.71
N GLY A 231 7.52 -8.95 17.90
CA GLY A 231 6.20 -9.13 18.52
C GLY A 231 5.38 -7.85 18.72
N VAL A 232 6.01 -6.67 18.85
CA VAL A 232 5.30 -5.39 18.92
C VAL A 232 4.68 -5.05 17.57
N SER A 233 5.50 -4.99 16.52
CA SER A 233 5.03 -4.71 15.14
C SER A 233 3.93 -5.67 14.76
N THR A 234 4.17 -6.98 14.93
CA THR A 234 3.21 -8.04 14.56
C THR A 234 1.88 -7.89 15.34
N THR A 235 1.93 -7.51 16.62
CA THR A 235 0.71 -7.24 17.41
C THR A 235 -0.10 -6.07 16.83
N LEU A 236 0.58 -5.00 16.44
CA LEU A 236 -0.05 -3.80 15.87
C LEU A 236 -0.66 -4.09 14.49
N GLU A 237 0.08 -4.78 13.64
CA GLU A 237 -0.37 -5.15 12.30
C GLU A 237 -1.60 -6.08 12.35
N TYR A 238 -1.58 -7.09 13.22
CA TYR A 238 -2.74 -7.97 13.41
C TYR A 238 -3.96 -7.23 13.96
N ALA A 239 -3.78 -6.25 14.85
CA ALA A 239 -4.89 -5.47 15.39
C ALA A 239 -5.59 -4.66 14.28
N TYR A 240 -4.84 -4.12 13.32
CA TYR A 240 -5.40 -3.46 12.15
C TYR A 240 -6.10 -4.44 11.21
N ASP A 241 -5.49 -5.58 10.90
CA ASP A 241 -6.09 -6.60 10.04
C ASP A 241 -7.40 -7.13 10.63
N ASP A 242 -7.44 -7.35 11.94
CA ASP A 242 -8.65 -7.75 12.67
C ASP A 242 -9.76 -6.70 12.57
N TRP A 243 -9.39 -5.41 12.61
CA TRP A 243 -10.37 -4.35 12.38
C TRP A 243 -10.95 -4.43 10.96
N CYS A 244 -10.14 -4.74 9.95
CA CYS A 244 -10.62 -4.93 8.58
C CYS A 244 -11.62 -6.10 8.51
N ILE A 245 -11.34 -7.24 9.15
CA ILE A 245 -12.27 -8.37 9.24
C ILE A 245 -13.59 -7.94 9.89
N ALA A 246 -13.51 -7.18 10.98
CA ALA A 246 -14.71 -6.66 11.65
C ALA A 246 -15.55 -5.78 10.71
N GLN A 247 -14.94 -4.89 9.91
CA GLN A 247 -15.69 -4.07 8.95
C GLN A 247 -16.38 -4.92 7.87
N LEU A 248 -15.69 -5.92 7.33
CA LEU A 248 -16.26 -6.84 6.36
C LEU A 248 -17.40 -7.68 6.96
N ALA A 249 -17.23 -8.19 8.18
CA ALA A 249 -18.26 -8.92 8.92
C ALA A 249 -19.50 -8.06 9.17
N LYS A 250 -19.30 -6.79 9.56
CA LYS A 250 -20.39 -5.79 9.72
C LYS A 250 -21.15 -5.59 8.42
N LYS A 251 -20.46 -5.43 7.30
CA LYS A 251 -21.05 -5.30 5.95
C LYS A 251 -21.92 -6.49 5.58
N LEU A 252 -21.54 -7.71 6.02
CA LEU A 252 -22.22 -8.96 5.73
C LEU A 252 -23.20 -9.40 6.83
N ASN A 253 -23.48 -8.55 7.83
CA ASN A 253 -24.35 -8.81 8.97
C ASN A 253 -23.95 -10.07 9.79
N ARG A 254 -22.64 -10.35 9.87
CA ARG A 254 -22.07 -11.44 10.68
C ARG A 254 -21.64 -10.90 12.05
N THR A 255 -22.63 -10.72 12.92
CA THR A 255 -22.45 -10.12 14.25
C THR A 255 -21.51 -10.92 15.15
N ASP A 256 -21.52 -12.24 15.04
CA ASP A 256 -20.64 -13.17 15.75
C ASP A 256 -19.17 -12.88 15.43
N ILE A 257 -18.82 -12.80 14.14
CA ILE A 257 -17.47 -12.50 13.68
C ILE A 257 -17.11 -11.03 14.00
N TYR A 258 -18.04 -10.11 13.79
CA TYR A 258 -17.82 -8.69 14.13
C TYR A 258 -17.39 -8.51 15.58
N ASN A 259 -18.11 -9.12 16.53
CA ASN A 259 -17.85 -8.98 17.97
C ASN A 259 -16.48 -9.55 18.38
N GLU A 260 -16.07 -10.68 17.77
CA GLU A 260 -14.73 -11.23 18.00
C GLU A 260 -13.64 -10.28 17.52
N PHE A 261 -13.70 -9.92 16.25
CA PHE A 261 -12.60 -9.20 15.60
C PHE A 261 -12.52 -7.72 15.98
N ILE A 262 -13.65 -7.05 16.27
CA ILE A 262 -13.62 -5.68 16.80
C ILE A 262 -13.00 -5.61 18.21
N LYS A 263 -13.13 -6.68 19.01
CA LYS A 263 -12.44 -6.80 20.28
C LYS A 263 -10.95 -7.01 20.08
N ARG A 264 -10.57 -7.93 19.19
CA ARG A 264 -9.16 -8.21 18.88
C ARG A 264 -8.44 -6.99 18.29
N SER A 265 -9.12 -6.15 17.52
CA SER A 265 -8.57 -4.92 16.97
C SER A 265 -8.10 -3.91 18.02
N GLN A 266 -8.48 -4.09 19.29
CA GLN A 266 -8.03 -3.27 20.41
C GLN A 266 -6.75 -3.80 21.09
N ASN A 267 -6.21 -4.90 20.62
CA ASN A 267 -5.04 -5.57 21.19
C ASN A 267 -3.76 -4.74 21.13
N TYR A 268 -3.66 -3.75 20.24
CA TYR A 268 -2.58 -2.77 20.24
C TYR A 268 -2.38 -2.09 21.59
N LYS A 269 -3.44 -1.93 22.40
CA LYS A 269 -3.38 -1.33 23.75
C LYS A 269 -2.54 -2.16 24.72
N ASN A 270 -2.40 -3.46 24.51
CA ASN A 270 -1.64 -4.34 25.39
C ASN A 270 -0.12 -4.12 25.33
N VAL A 271 0.37 -3.53 24.25
CA VAL A 271 1.80 -3.20 24.07
C VAL A 271 2.08 -1.70 24.24
N PHE A 272 1.05 -0.87 24.55
CA PHE A 272 1.25 0.54 24.87
C PHE A 272 1.68 0.70 26.34
N ASP A 273 2.85 1.27 26.55
CA ASP A 273 3.37 1.60 27.89
C ASP A 273 3.06 3.06 28.26
N ALA A 274 2.05 3.26 29.08
CA ALA A 274 1.62 4.59 29.52
C ALA A 274 2.70 5.37 30.30
N SER A 275 3.70 4.68 30.88
CA SER A 275 4.79 5.33 31.60
C SER A 275 5.80 6.02 30.68
N THR A 276 5.92 5.51 29.43
CA THR A 276 6.82 6.05 28.40
C THR A 276 6.07 6.83 27.32
N GLY A 277 4.79 6.52 27.10
CA GLY A 277 3.98 7.05 26.00
C GLY A 277 4.23 6.36 24.64
N PHE A 278 4.91 5.21 24.64
CA PHE A 278 5.31 4.48 23.45
C PHE A 278 4.82 3.03 23.46
N MET A 279 4.74 2.42 22.27
CA MET A 279 4.61 0.98 22.14
C MET A 279 5.93 0.32 22.54
N ARG A 280 5.86 -0.72 23.39
CA ARG A 280 7.02 -1.35 24.01
C ARG A 280 6.90 -2.86 24.04
N GLY A 281 8.01 -3.56 23.88
CA GLY A 281 8.08 -5.01 23.95
C GLY A 281 7.60 -5.54 25.28
N LYS A 282 6.71 -6.55 25.26
CA LYS A 282 6.15 -7.22 26.43
C LYS A 282 6.57 -8.68 26.43
N LEU A 283 6.96 -9.19 27.59
CA LEU A 283 7.44 -10.57 27.76
C LEU A 283 6.27 -11.52 28.02
N SER A 284 6.53 -12.81 27.91
CA SER A 284 5.50 -13.86 28.12
C SER A 284 4.94 -13.90 29.55
N ASP A 285 5.64 -13.35 30.54
CA ASP A 285 5.16 -13.16 31.90
C ASP A 285 4.27 -11.91 32.11
N GLY A 286 4.05 -11.14 31.06
CA GLY A 286 3.24 -9.94 31.07
C GLY A 286 4.00 -8.65 31.44
N SER A 287 5.27 -8.72 31.80
CA SER A 287 6.09 -7.53 32.09
C SER A 287 6.59 -6.87 30.81
N PHE A 288 6.82 -5.55 30.85
CA PHE A 288 7.50 -4.87 29.76
C PHE A 288 9.00 -5.16 29.78
N LYS A 289 9.61 -5.27 28.59
CA LYS A 289 11.06 -5.42 28.43
C LYS A 289 11.79 -4.26 29.12
N LYS A 290 12.77 -4.56 29.98
CA LYS A 290 13.45 -3.55 30.81
C LYS A 290 14.34 -2.62 29.99
N ASP A 291 15.18 -3.18 29.13
CA ASP A 291 16.11 -2.42 28.30
C ASP A 291 15.37 -1.86 27.07
N PHE A 292 14.76 -0.69 27.27
CA PHE A 292 13.94 -0.05 26.26
C PHE A 292 14.58 1.24 25.77
N ASP A 293 14.99 1.24 24.51
CA ASP A 293 15.47 2.39 23.77
C ASP A 293 14.47 2.71 22.63
N VAL A 294 13.86 3.89 22.70
CA VAL A 294 12.83 4.34 21.75
C VAL A 294 13.37 4.58 20.34
N LEU A 295 14.67 4.79 20.19
CA LEU A 295 15.35 5.03 18.92
C LEU A 295 15.96 3.78 18.33
N SER A 296 16.22 2.73 19.12
CA SER A 296 16.84 1.51 18.63
C SER A 296 15.94 0.78 17.64
N THR A 297 16.50 0.41 16.49
CA THR A 297 15.85 -0.39 15.44
C THR A 297 16.03 -1.89 15.66
N HIS A 298 16.84 -2.31 16.63
CA HIS A 298 17.17 -3.72 16.88
C HIS A 298 16.72 -4.18 18.27
N GLY A 299 16.17 -5.39 18.32
CA GLY A 299 15.88 -6.10 19.56
C GLY A 299 14.80 -5.48 20.44
N GLN A 300 14.05 -4.48 19.96
CA GLN A 300 13.00 -3.79 20.73
C GLN A 300 11.57 -4.32 20.44
N GLY A 301 11.45 -5.28 19.54
CA GLY A 301 10.16 -5.87 19.18
C GLY A 301 9.57 -5.32 17.88
N PHE A 302 10.36 -4.56 17.13
CA PHE A 302 9.94 -3.97 15.86
C PHE A 302 10.60 -4.68 14.68
N ILE A 303 9.88 -4.76 13.57
CA ILE A 303 10.39 -5.11 12.26
C ILE A 303 10.61 -3.80 11.51
N GLU A 304 11.83 -3.54 11.09
CA GLU A 304 12.18 -2.31 10.37
C GLU A 304 11.64 -1.02 11.03
N GLY A 305 12.51 -0.27 11.64
CA GLY A 305 12.13 0.95 12.36
C GLY A 305 12.18 0.81 13.87
N ASN A 306 11.68 1.79 14.55
CA ASN A 306 11.78 1.94 16.00
C ASN A 306 10.43 2.29 16.66
N SER A 307 10.44 2.50 17.96
CA SER A 307 9.22 2.79 18.71
C SER A 307 8.57 4.11 18.29
N TRP A 308 9.32 5.13 17.84
CA TRP A 308 8.75 6.37 17.33
C TRP A 308 7.87 6.17 16.10
N ASN A 309 8.32 5.32 15.16
CA ASN A 309 7.56 5.04 13.93
C ASN A 309 6.35 4.15 14.21
N TYR A 310 6.58 3.03 14.90
CA TYR A 310 5.53 2.04 15.13
C TYR A 310 4.51 2.42 16.22
N SER A 311 4.83 3.31 17.17
CA SER A 311 3.83 3.79 18.12
C SER A 311 2.69 4.58 17.47
N LEU A 312 2.88 5.05 16.23
CA LEU A 312 1.86 5.70 15.43
C LEU A 312 1.02 4.74 14.61
N TYR A 313 1.44 3.45 14.51
CA TYR A 313 0.77 2.48 13.67
C TYR A 313 -0.52 1.92 14.33
N VAL A 314 -1.52 2.78 14.42
CA VAL A 314 -2.91 2.44 14.78
C VAL A 314 -3.85 3.18 13.80
N PRO A 315 -3.75 2.90 12.48
CA PRO A 315 -4.47 3.67 11.47
C PRO A 315 -5.99 3.51 11.57
N HIS A 316 -6.46 2.43 12.17
CA HIS A 316 -7.89 2.12 12.34
C HIS A 316 -8.53 2.80 13.55
N ASP A 317 -7.75 3.31 14.50
CA ASP A 317 -8.27 3.94 15.74
C ASP A 317 -7.41 5.14 16.21
N PRO A 318 -7.17 6.16 15.35
CA PRO A 318 -6.36 7.32 15.72
C PRO A 318 -6.90 8.08 16.93
N ALA A 319 -8.21 8.10 17.12
CA ALA A 319 -8.84 8.80 18.25
C ALA A 319 -8.46 8.19 19.61
N SER A 320 -8.48 6.86 19.73
CA SER A 320 -8.04 6.18 20.93
C SER A 320 -6.53 6.29 21.14
N LEU A 321 -5.71 6.21 20.07
CA LEU A 321 -4.27 6.43 20.15
C LEU A 321 -3.96 7.82 20.71
N ILE A 322 -4.60 8.87 20.22
CA ILE A 322 -4.47 10.25 20.70
C ILE A 322 -4.84 10.35 22.18
N SER A 323 -5.92 9.69 22.59
CA SER A 323 -6.33 9.66 24.00
C SER A 323 -5.29 9.00 24.89
N LEU A 324 -4.73 7.84 24.45
CA LEU A 324 -3.64 7.14 25.15
C LEU A 324 -2.37 8.00 25.26
N SER A 325 -2.06 8.79 24.24
CA SER A 325 -0.90 9.67 24.17
C SER A 325 -1.08 10.98 24.96
N GLY A 326 -2.15 11.13 25.73
CA GLY A 326 -2.40 12.28 26.59
C GLY A 326 -3.15 13.44 25.93
N GLY A 327 -3.84 13.19 24.83
CA GLY A 327 -4.73 14.13 24.14
C GLY A 327 -4.12 14.81 22.93
N LYS A 328 -4.96 15.61 22.26
CA LYS A 328 -4.68 16.18 20.93
C LYS A 328 -3.41 17.06 20.89
N ASP A 329 -3.19 17.89 21.91
CA ASP A 329 -2.07 18.84 21.90
C ASP A 329 -0.73 18.11 22.15
N LYS A 330 -0.70 17.15 23.09
CA LYS A 330 0.50 16.32 23.32
C LYS A 330 0.81 15.46 22.11
N PHE A 331 -0.21 14.91 21.47
CA PHE A 331 -0.03 14.12 20.28
C PHE A 331 0.49 14.94 19.09
N ALA A 332 0.00 16.18 18.92
CA ALA A 332 0.55 17.10 17.92
C ALA A 332 2.03 17.43 18.18
N GLN A 333 2.40 17.67 19.45
CA GLN A 333 3.80 17.87 19.84
C GLN A 333 4.66 16.63 19.59
N HIS A 334 4.13 15.42 19.81
CA HIS A 334 4.82 14.18 19.49
C HIS A 334 5.08 14.06 17.97
N LEU A 335 4.09 14.37 17.13
CA LEU A 335 4.27 14.42 15.68
C LEU A 335 5.27 15.51 15.27
N ASP A 336 5.22 16.70 15.86
CA ASP A 336 6.21 17.76 15.61
C ASP A 336 7.64 17.26 15.91
N SER A 337 7.82 16.57 17.04
CA SER A 337 9.10 15.98 17.42
C SER A 337 9.57 14.92 16.40
N LEU A 338 8.67 14.08 15.92
CA LEU A 338 8.98 13.08 14.90
C LEU A 338 9.62 13.72 13.64
N PHE A 339 9.05 14.82 13.16
CA PHE A 339 9.49 15.49 11.92
C PHE A 339 10.66 16.47 12.09
N THR A 340 11.02 16.83 13.34
CA THR A 340 12.07 17.85 13.61
C THR A 340 13.27 17.32 14.40
N MET A 341 13.20 16.09 14.90
CA MET A 341 14.25 15.48 15.71
C MET A 341 15.57 15.39 14.94
N GLU A 342 16.68 15.66 15.60
CA GLU A 342 18.00 15.33 15.11
C GLU A 342 18.42 13.95 15.60
N LEU A 343 18.72 13.05 14.69
CA LEU A 343 19.16 11.69 15.00
C LEU A 343 20.68 11.64 15.14
N PRO A 344 21.20 10.91 16.16
CA PRO A 344 22.63 10.73 16.33
C PRO A 344 23.22 9.89 15.19
N ASP A 345 24.52 10.07 14.86
CA ASP A 345 25.21 9.34 13.81
C ASP A 345 25.11 7.83 13.99
N LYS A 346 25.18 7.36 15.24
CA LYS A 346 25.02 5.95 15.59
C LYS A 346 23.72 5.32 15.05
N PHE A 347 22.64 6.09 14.96
CA PHE A 347 21.38 5.60 14.40
C PHE A 347 21.56 5.11 12.94
N PHE A 348 22.33 5.85 12.14
CA PHE A 348 22.56 5.53 10.73
C PHE A 348 23.59 4.41 10.52
N GLU A 349 24.41 4.13 11.51
CA GLU A 349 25.39 3.02 11.48
C GLU A 349 24.71 1.66 11.69
N GLU A 350 23.54 1.64 12.31
CA GLU A 350 22.80 0.44 12.68
C GLU A 350 21.65 0.12 11.70
N THR A 351 21.41 0.94 10.65
CA THR A 351 20.31 0.76 9.70
C THR A 351 20.87 0.45 8.30
N GLU A 352 20.61 -0.74 7.80
CA GLU A 352 21.15 -1.19 6.50
C GLU A 352 20.41 -0.57 5.30
N ASP A 353 19.12 -0.29 5.44
CA ASP A 353 18.24 0.12 4.33
C ASP A 353 17.78 1.58 4.38
N ILE A 354 18.18 2.36 5.39
CA ILE A 354 17.72 3.73 5.60
C ILE A 354 18.88 4.70 5.39
N THR A 355 18.79 5.52 4.33
CA THR A 355 19.75 6.60 4.07
C THR A 355 19.32 7.89 4.77
N ARG A 356 20.29 8.79 5.04
CA ARG A 356 19.99 10.12 5.61
C ARG A 356 19.01 10.91 4.76
N ASP A 357 19.06 10.76 3.46
CA ASP A 357 18.21 11.49 2.51
C ASP A 357 16.75 10.97 2.54
N GLY A 358 16.53 9.71 2.95
CA GLY A 358 15.20 9.10 3.12
C GLY A 358 14.50 9.46 4.42
N ILE A 359 15.14 10.27 5.31
CA ILE A 359 14.65 10.57 6.65
C ILE A 359 14.38 12.06 6.82
N ILE A 360 13.28 12.39 7.50
CA ILE A 360 12.92 13.75 7.93
C ILE A 360 12.70 13.72 9.44
N GLY A 361 13.67 14.21 10.21
CA GLY A 361 13.65 13.99 11.66
C GLY A 361 13.86 12.50 11.98
N ASN A 362 12.88 11.86 12.60
CA ASN A 362 12.81 10.40 12.76
C ASN A 362 11.63 9.80 11.95
N TYR A 363 11.06 10.57 11.04
CA TYR A 363 10.09 10.08 10.06
C TYR A 363 10.84 9.43 8.90
N VAL A 364 10.65 8.13 8.74
CA VAL A 364 11.29 7.33 7.69
C VAL A 364 10.28 7.14 6.56
N HIS A 365 10.43 7.94 5.49
CA HIS A 365 9.50 7.85 4.35
C HIS A 365 9.71 6.59 3.52
N GLY A 366 10.95 6.15 3.40
CA GLY A 366 11.30 4.90 2.71
C GLY A 366 10.93 3.62 3.47
N ASN A 367 10.14 3.73 4.57
CA ASN A 367 9.62 2.59 5.31
C ASN A 367 8.13 2.79 5.62
N GLU A 368 7.30 1.89 5.14
CA GLU A 368 5.85 2.00 5.00
C GLU A 368 5.05 2.20 6.29
N PRO A 369 5.43 1.65 7.47
CA PRO A 369 4.68 1.89 8.70
C PRO A 369 4.49 3.36 9.06
N ALA A 370 5.36 4.25 8.57
CA ALA A 370 5.28 5.69 8.80
C ALA A 370 4.38 6.45 7.80
N HIS A 371 3.97 5.87 6.69
CA HIS A 371 3.31 6.55 5.56
C HIS A 371 2.04 7.32 5.93
N HIS A 372 1.30 6.91 6.94
CA HIS A 372 0.09 7.59 7.41
C HIS A 372 0.37 8.70 8.44
N ALA A 373 1.59 8.77 9.00
CA ALA A 373 1.90 9.63 10.15
C ALA A 373 1.61 11.11 9.89
N ALA A 374 1.98 11.63 8.72
CA ALA A 374 1.74 13.03 8.34
C ALA A 374 0.25 13.41 8.33
N TYR A 375 -0.64 12.44 8.14
CA TYR A 375 -2.08 12.65 8.10
C TYR A 375 -2.73 12.64 9.48
N LEU A 376 -2.04 12.15 10.51
CA LEU A 376 -2.58 12.06 11.86
C LEU A 376 -2.84 13.44 12.52
N TYR A 377 -2.21 14.51 12.03
CA TYR A 377 -2.56 15.86 12.46
C TYR A 377 -4.03 16.22 12.18
N ASN A 378 -4.69 15.58 11.21
CA ASN A 378 -6.11 15.81 10.93
C ASN A 378 -7.03 15.48 12.13
N TRP A 379 -6.59 14.63 13.05
CA TRP A 379 -7.32 14.31 14.29
C TRP A 379 -6.94 15.19 15.48
N THR A 380 -5.96 16.08 15.31
CA THR A 380 -5.53 17.04 16.35
C THR A 380 -6.29 18.38 16.27
N ASN A 381 -5.84 19.38 17.04
CA ASN A 381 -6.33 20.74 16.92
C ASN A 381 -5.61 21.54 15.82
N GLU A 382 -4.66 20.93 15.13
CA GLU A 382 -3.77 21.56 14.14
C GLU A 382 -3.77 20.86 12.77
N PRO A 383 -4.94 20.63 12.14
CA PRO A 383 -5.03 19.86 10.88
C PRO A 383 -4.26 20.51 9.70
N TRP A 384 -3.98 21.80 9.77
CA TRP A 384 -3.15 22.49 8.77
C TRP A 384 -1.71 21.96 8.73
N LYS A 385 -1.21 21.31 9.80
CA LYS A 385 0.10 20.67 9.81
C LYS A 385 0.16 19.46 8.87
N THR A 386 -0.93 18.71 8.69
CA THR A 386 -1.01 17.69 7.62
C THR A 386 -0.65 18.29 6.26
N GLN A 387 -1.21 19.46 5.94
CA GLN A 387 -1.04 20.13 4.65
C GLN A 387 0.42 20.54 4.43
N ALA A 388 1.03 21.18 5.42
CA ALA A 388 2.43 21.60 5.35
C ALA A 388 3.39 20.41 5.31
N THR A 389 3.15 19.39 6.15
CA THR A 389 4.02 18.21 6.27
C THR A 389 3.99 17.36 5.02
N THR A 390 2.82 17.08 4.44
CA THR A 390 2.73 16.31 3.19
C THR A 390 3.39 17.04 2.03
N ARG A 391 3.24 18.38 1.90
CA ARG A 391 3.94 19.18 0.88
C ARG A 391 5.46 19.19 1.09
N MET A 392 5.92 19.20 2.33
CA MET A 392 7.34 19.06 2.67
C MET A 392 7.88 17.68 2.26
N ILE A 393 7.18 16.61 2.56
CA ILE A 393 7.57 15.24 2.19
C ILE A 393 7.63 15.11 0.66
N LEU A 394 6.59 15.53 -0.07
CA LEU A 394 6.57 15.52 -1.53
C LEU A 394 7.80 16.21 -2.13
N LYS A 395 8.18 17.37 -1.57
CA LYS A 395 9.33 18.13 -2.05
C LYS A 395 10.69 17.49 -1.71
N LYS A 396 10.80 16.84 -0.55
CA LYS A 396 12.09 16.30 -0.08
C LYS A 396 12.37 14.87 -0.52
N GLN A 397 11.32 14.08 -0.76
CA GLN A 397 11.43 12.63 -0.95
C GLN A 397 11.17 12.19 -2.39
N TYR A 398 10.77 13.14 -3.28
CA TYR A 398 10.45 12.83 -4.67
C TYR A 398 11.06 13.88 -5.59
N HIS A 399 11.86 13.43 -6.55
CA HIS A 399 12.46 14.28 -7.57
C HIS A 399 12.71 13.50 -8.86
N THR A 400 13.03 14.20 -9.94
CA THR A 400 13.42 13.58 -11.22
C THR A 400 14.84 13.04 -11.13
N GLY A 401 15.06 11.84 -11.65
CA GLY A 401 16.38 11.21 -11.66
C GLY A 401 16.30 9.72 -11.28
N PRO A 402 17.39 8.98 -11.44
CA PRO A 402 17.44 7.55 -11.10
C PRO A 402 17.26 7.27 -9.61
N ASP A 403 17.62 8.23 -8.76
CA ASP A 403 17.53 8.23 -7.30
C ASP A 403 16.34 9.05 -6.78
N GLY A 404 15.30 9.22 -7.60
CA GLY A 404 14.19 10.12 -7.36
C GLY A 404 13.21 9.73 -6.26
N LEU A 405 13.41 8.59 -5.58
CA LEU A 405 12.62 8.14 -4.42
C LEU A 405 13.48 8.11 -3.16
N GLY A 406 12.95 8.57 -2.04
CA GLY A 406 13.62 8.55 -0.73
C GLY A 406 13.72 7.17 -0.07
N GLY A 407 13.57 6.09 -0.82
CA GLY A 407 13.63 4.70 -0.40
C GLY A 407 13.24 3.76 -1.52
N ASN A 408 13.05 2.47 -1.21
CA ASN A 408 12.53 1.49 -2.18
C ASN A 408 11.08 1.82 -2.54
N ASP A 409 10.69 1.58 -3.80
CA ASP A 409 9.29 1.83 -4.24
C ASP A 409 8.31 0.77 -3.71
N ASP A 410 8.82 -0.36 -3.31
CA ASP A 410 8.09 -1.51 -2.75
C ASP A 410 6.81 -1.85 -3.54
N CYS A 411 7.08 -2.30 -4.77
CA CYS A 411 6.04 -2.72 -5.72
C CYS A 411 5.01 -1.63 -6.05
N GLY A 412 5.39 -0.35 -5.98
CA GLY A 412 4.52 0.79 -6.32
C GLY A 412 3.88 1.47 -5.12
N GLN A 413 4.21 1.08 -3.88
CA GLN A 413 3.61 1.69 -2.69
C GLN A 413 4.06 3.14 -2.47
N MET A 414 5.37 3.43 -2.58
CA MET A 414 5.91 4.79 -2.50
C MET A 414 5.31 5.69 -3.59
N SER A 415 5.24 5.16 -4.82
CA SER A 415 4.63 5.83 -5.95
C SER A 415 3.14 6.10 -5.72
N ALA A 416 2.38 5.16 -5.16
CA ALA A 416 0.97 5.36 -4.84
C ALA A 416 0.76 6.40 -3.72
N TRP A 417 1.66 6.45 -2.74
CA TRP A 417 1.66 7.52 -1.71
C TRP A 417 1.83 8.90 -2.35
N TYR A 418 2.81 9.03 -3.28
CA TYR A 418 3.03 10.26 -4.04
C TYR A 418 1.79 10.68 -4.81
N LEU A 419 1.18 9.75 -5.55
CA LEU A 419 -0.01 10.01 -6.37
C LEU A 419 -1.17 10.54 -5.52
N PHE A 420 -1.51 9.85 -4.44
CA PHE A 420 -2.58 10.29 -3.54
C PHE A 420 -2.28 11.64 -2.90
N SER A 421 -1.09 11.81 -2.35
CA SER A 421 -0.68 13.04 -1.67
C SER A 421 -0.66 14.24 -2.61
N THR A 422 -0.21 14.05 -3.85
CA THR A 422 -0.20 15.06 -4.90
C THR A 422 -1.63 15.45 -5.32
N LEU A 423 -2.56 14.51 -5.35
CA LEU A 423 -3.98 14.75 -5.61
C LEU A 423 -4.71 15.43 -4.44
N GLY A 424 -4.12 15.44 -3.24
CA GLY A 424 -4.67 16.12 -2.07
C GLY A 424 -5.52 15.26 -1.14
N PHE A 425 -5.39 13.93 -1.17
CA PHE A 425 -6.06 13.01 -0.24
C PHE A 425 -5.29 11.69 -0.10
N TYR A 426 -5.54 10.93 0.99
CA TYR A 426 -4.82 9.69 1.28
C TYR A 426 -5.69 8.68 2.06
N PRO A 427 -5.63 7.37 1.76
CA PRO A 427 -6.34 6.31 2.48
C PRO A 427 -5.57 5.91 3.75
N VAL A 428 -5.71 6.66 4.85
CA VAL A 428 -5.01 6.37 6.12
C VAL A 428 -5.32 4.97 6.66
N SER A 429 -6.55 4.51 6.48
CA SER A 429 -7.02 3.21 6.96
C SER A 429 -7.81 2.50 5.85
N PRO A 430 -7.13 1.78 4.94
CA PRO A 430 -7.82 0.91 3.98
C PRO A 430 -8.76 -0.07 4.70
N GLY A 431 -9.89 -0.41 4.08
CA GLY A 431 -11.03 -1.03 4.79
C GLY A 431 -12.00 0.03 5.36
N SER A 432 -11.65 1.32 5.26
CA SER A 432 -12.56 2.46 5.37
C SER A 432 -12.89 3.00 3.97
N THR A 433 -14.08 3.55 3.79
CA THR A 433 -14.45 4.22 2.54
C THR A 433 -14.01 5.68 2.48
N GLU A 434 -13.36 6.20 3.52
CA GLU A 434 -12.94 7.60 3.66
C GLU A 434 -11.45 7.77 3.32
N TYR A 435 -11.14 8.91 2.68
CA TYR A 435 -9.79 9.41 2.46
C TYR A 435 -9.59 10.70 3.25
N GLN A 436 -8.43 10.85 3.89
CA GLN A 436 -8.06 12.08 4.58
C GLN A 436 -7.59 13.13 3.58
N LEU A 437 -8.08 14.36 3.69
CA LEU A 437 -7.69 15.46 2.82
C LEU A 437 -6.37 16.08 3.27
N THR A 438 -5.60 16.53 2.28
CA THR A 438 -4.38 17.31 2.44
C THR A 438 -4.28 18.37 1.34
N SER A 439 -3.17 19.09 1.27
CA SER A 439 -2.89 20.12 0.29
C SER A 439 -2.52 19.52 -1.08
N PRO A 440 -3.32 19.71 -2.13
CA PRO A 440 -2.93 19.28 -3.47
C PRO A 440 -1.62 19.97 -3.91
N ALA A 441 -0.75 19.20 -4.57
CA ALA A 441 0.53 19.73 -5.08
C ALA A 441 0.46 20.14 -6.56
N ILE A 442 -0.63 19.87 -7.24
CA ILE A 442 -0.89 20.16 -8.66
C ILE A 442 -2.00 21.21 -8.81
N ARG A 443 -2.05 21.90 -9.97
CA ARG A 443 -3.10 22.87 -10.26
C ARG A 443 -4.44 22.21 -10.57
N LYS A 444 -4.41 21.16 -11.40
CA LYS A 444 -5.63 20.39 -11.76
C LYS A 444 -5.33 18.93 -11.97
N ALA A 445 -6.29 18.09 -11.65
CA ALA A 445 -6.33 16.69 -12.06
C ALA A 445 -7.72 16.30 -12.55
N SER A 446 -7.75 15.35 -13.49
CA SER A 446 -8.99 14.72 -13.96
C SER A 446 -8.84 13.21 -13.86
N LEU A 447 -9.61 12.59 -12.99
CA LEU A 447 -9.68 11.16 -12.84
C LEU A 447 -10.78 10.62 -13.78
N ASN A 448 -10.38 9.86 -14.80
CA ASN A 448 -11.28 9.19 -15.73
C ASN A 448 -11.60 7.81 -15.17
N LEU A 449 -12.76 7.68 -14.53
CA LEU A 449 -13.15 6.49 -13.78
C LEU A 449 -13.69 5.38 -14.71
N GLU A 450 -13.47 4.10 -14.34
CA GLU A 450 -13.94 2.96 -15.15
C GLU A 450 -15.47 2.85 -15.27
N ASN A 451 -16.22 3.54 -14.39
CA ASN A 451 -17.67 3.64 -14.49
C ASN A 451 -18.16 4.71 -15.51
N GLY A 452 -17.24 5.28 -16.29
CA GLY A 452 -17.51 6.31 -17.30
C GLY A 452 -17.69 7.72 -16.74
N LYS A 453 -17.60 7.91 -15.43
CA LYS A 453 -17.67 9.23 -14.80
C LYS A 453 -16.28 9.86 -14.70
N ARG A 454 -16.26 11.18 -14.45
CA ARG A 454 -15.04 11.96 -14.26
C ARG A 454 -15.11 12.70 -12.94
N PHE A 455 -14.02 12.65 -12.17
CA PHE A 455 -13.84 13.46 -10.98
C PHE A 455 -12.69 14.45 -11.20
N GLU A 456 -12.97 15.74 -10.99
CA GLU A 456 -11.99 16.80 -11.19
C GLU A 456 -11.53 17.34 -9.84
N ILE A 457 -10.23 17.60 -9.74
CA ILE A 457 -9.58 18.28 -8.62
C ILE A 457 -8.99 19.57 -9.17
N GLU A 458 -9.23 20.69 -8.52
CA GLU A 458 -8.66 21.99 -8.88
C GLU A 458 -8.14 22.69 -7.63
N ALA A 459 -6.87 23.09 -7.65
CA ALA A 459 -6.24 23.87 -6.59
C ALA A 459 -6.04 25.32 -7.06
N ILE A 460 -6.94 26.18 -6.69
CA ILE A 460 -6.96 27.61 -7.05
C ILE A 460 -5.91 28.33 -6.21
N ASN A 461 -5.06 29.12 -6.84
CA ASN A 461 -3.88 29.79 -6.24
C ASN A 461 -2.82 28.81 -5.71
N GLN A 462 -2.78 27.58 -6.23
CA GLN A 462 -1.73 26.63 -5.89
C GLN A 462 -0.35 27.21 -6.30
N SER A 463 0.60 27.14 -5.39
CA SER A 463 2.00 27.48 -5.60
C SER A 463 2.89 26.79 -4.55
N PRO A 464 4.22 26.83 -4.68
CA PRO A 464 5.12 26.30 -3.64
C PRO A 464 4.93 26.93 -2.26
N GLY A 465 4.49 28.21 -2.18
CA GLY A 465 4.24 28.92 -0.91
C GLY A 465 2.80 28.80 -0.40
N ASN A 466 1.83 28.57 -1.27
CA ASN A 466 0.43 28.47 -0.90
C ASN A 466 0.07 27.00 -0.57
N VAL A 467 0.48 26.57 0.61
CA VAL A 467 0.33 25.18 1.05
C VAL A 467 -0.94 24.92 1.89
N TYR A 468 -1.60 25.97 2.36
CA TYR A 468 -2.74 25.85 3.27
C TYR A 468 -4.07 26.02 2.55
N ILE A 469 -4.99 25.09 2.82
CA ILE A 469 -6.35 25.14 2.32
C ILE A 469 -7.14 26.21 3.07
N GLN A 470 -7.66 27.21 2.35
CA GLN A 470 -8.50 28.28 2.88
C GLN A 470 -9.98 27.91 2.82
N LYS A 471 -10.38 27.18 1.78
CA LYS A 471 -11.76 26.80 1.50
C LYS A 471 -11.80 25.60 0.57
N ILE A 472 -12.79 24.74 0.77
CA ILE A 472 -13.09 23.63 -0.16
C ILE A 472 -14.51 23.77 -0.68
N LEU A 473 -14.70 23.50 -1.97
CA LEU A 473 -16.00 23.31 -2.58
C LEU A 473 -16.09 21.90 -3.16
N LEU A 474 -17.18 21.20 -2.91
CA LEU A 474 -17.53 19.96 -3.61
C LEU A 474 -18.77 20.23 -4.47
N ASN A 475 -18.63 20.10 -5.79
CA ASN A 475 -19.66 20.40 -6.78
C ASN A 475 -20.24 21.82 -6.59
N GLY A 476 -19.38 22.79 -6.35
CA GLY A 476 -19.72 24.20 -6.15
C GLY A 476 -20.30 24.56 -4.77
N LYS A 477 -20.53 23.59 -3.89
CA LYS A 477 -21.06 23.81 -2.54
C LYS A 477 -19.95 23.79 -1.50
N PRO A 478 -20.02 24.64 -0.44
CA PRO A 478 -19.06 24.61 0.66
C PRO A 478 -18.90 23.21 1.27
N TYR A 479 -17.66 22.81 1.49
CA TYR A 479 -17.30 21.51 2.05
C TYR A 479 -16.30 21.70 3.20
N ASN A 480 -16.71 21.41 4.43
CA ASN A 480 -15.95 21.75 5.63
C ASN A 480 -15.34 20.52 6.34
N LYS A 481 -15.37 19.36 5.68
CA LYS A 481 -14.78 18.13 6.24
C LYS A 481 -13.32 18.00 5.83
N LEU A 482 -12.54 17.31 6.66
CA LEU A 482 -11.17 16.88 6.37
C LEU A 482 -11.11 15.49 5.71
N THR A 483 -12.25 14.93 5.31
CA THR A 483 -12.35 13.63 4.61
C THR A 483 -13.18 13.76 3.36
N ILE A 484 -12.96 12.86 2.40
CA ILE A 484 -13.84 12.62 1.26
C ILE A 484 -14.06 11.12 1.11
N SER A 485 -15.32 10.70 0.85
CA SER A 485 -15.60 9.28 0.67
C SER A 485 -15.29 8.80 -0.75
N HIS A 486 -14.95 7.50 -0.88
CA HIS A 486 -14.80 6.83 -2.16
C HIS A 486 -16.05 6.99 -3.05
N GLY A 487 -17.23 6.88 -2.45
CA GLY A 487 -18.51 7.08 -3.15
C GLY A 487 -18.68 8.49 -3.70
N GLN A 488 -18.20 9.54 -3.01
CA GLN A 488 -18.26 10.92 -3.51
C GLN A 488 -17.33 11.11 -4.72
N ILE A 489 -16.12 10.51 -4.70
CA ILE A 489 -15.20 10.56 -5.84
C ILE A 489 -15.78 9.79 -7.03
N THR A 490 -16.22 8.55 -6.80
CA THR A 490 -16.72 7.67 -7.87
C THR A 490 -18.11 8.07 -8.41
N ALA A 491 -18.84 8.95 -7.70
CA ALA A 491 -20.03 9.60 -8.24
C ALA A 491 -19.70 10.59 -9.35
N GLY A 492 -18.45 10.99 -9.51
CA GLY A 492 -18.01 12.05 -10.41
C GLY A 492 -18.29 13.44 -9.84
N GLY A 493 -17.82 14.46 -10.54
CA GLY A 493 -17.98 15.86 -10.11
C GLY A 493 -16.66 16.59 -9.96
N LYS A 494 -16.64 17.62 -9.11
CA LYS A 494 -15.47 18.49 -8.95
C LYS A 494 -15.23 18.86 -7.49
N MET A 495 -13.97 18.76 -7.06
CA MET A 495 -13.49 19.32 -5.80
C MET A 495 -12.55 20.47 -6.07
N SER A 496 -12.84 21.64 -5.50
CA SER A 496 -12.02 22.84 -5.66
C SER A 496 -11.44 23.24 -4.31
N PHE A 497 -10.12 23.32 -4.24
CA PHE A 497 -9.35 23.79 -3.10
C PHE A 497 -8.90 25.22 -3.36
N TYR A 498 -9.17 26.14 -2.45
CA TYR A 498 -8.65 27.50 -2.49
C TYR A 498 -7.45 27.56 -1.56
N MET A 499 -6.27 27.85 -2.12
CA MET A 499 -5.00 27.74 -1.42
C MET A 499 -4.50 29.13 -0.97
N GLY A 500 -3.75 29.16 0.13
CA GLY A 500 -3.10 30.37 0.68
C GLY A 500 -1.83 30.01 1.45
N ASP A 501 -1.10 31.04 1.89
CA ASP A 501 0.19 30.95 2.56
C ASP A 501 0.10 30.90 4.09
N GLN A 502 -1.10 31.06 4.65
CA GLN A 502 -1.33 31.02 6.10
C GLN A 502 -2.35 29.93 6.48
N PRO A 503 -2.16 29.27 7.64
CA PRO A 503 -3.13 28.32 8.16
C PRO A 503 -4.54 28.90 8.33
N ALA A 504 -5.56 28.22 7.82
CA ALA A 504 -6.95 28.61 8.01
C ALA A 504 -7.62 27.79 9.13
N LYS A 505 -8.41 28.48 9.96
CA LYS A 505 -9.24 27.88 11.01
C LYS A 505 -10.64 27.64 10.48
N GLY A 506 -11.00 26.43 10.08
CA GLY A 506 -12.39 26.21 9.60
C GLY A 506 -12.70 24.80 9.15
N LEU A 507 -11.69 24.03 8.80
CA LEU A 507 -11.84 22.62 8.47
C LEU A 507 -11.81 21.77 9.73
N LYS A 508 -12.72 20.80 9.83
CA LYS A 508 -12.83 19.89 11.00
C LYS A 508 -12.99 18.44 10.53
N ASN A 509 -12.43 17.55 11.32
CA ASN A 509 -12.64 16.11 11.22
C ASN A 509 -13.94 15.70 11.89
#